data_8fe40aec377dd99c0b1776328d990e01
#
_entry.id   8fe40aec377dd99c0b1776328d990e01
#
_cell.length_a   1.000
_cell.length_b   1.000
_cell.length_c   1.000
_cell.angle_alpha   90.00
_cell.angle_beta   90.00
_cell.angle_gamma   90.00
#
_symmetry.space_group_name_H-M   'P 1'
#
loop_
_entity.id
_entity.type
_entity.pdbx_description
1 polymer ?
#
loop_
_entity_poly.entity_id
_entity_poly.type
_entity_poly.pdbx_seq_one_letter_code
_entity_poly.pdbx_strand_id
1 'polypeptide(L)'
;MKKQWILWIGLLIGMISPLHAQEENPMEPTPKLGTLTFEDGSTYSGEIELGQMSGIGTQYFPDGTWRTGHFQDNKYLADFIAKPPWHMVGLDFMLDREYIMETFSMDLKVLNDVPDSLQLYIAPFGTSELNGTQLYGGIQTQCGGYYSVIKGENSGRFIPLGRAVIFSRWGTRASLALKKAEGGVCESSGYEDDFVSVRNTLKWNKGTYTITLVKTKETVMLDSVLHTYVEMQVYDHKKKQTFSGGSLAFPGTTLTLNQRNYIFFELYGKRVNVNKLPHLKFVCENYRVNGNPVEIPFVASIYEKNYPSYADATYNEGKFKIELGKPNGKPLTEGDGMNYRMLNEK
;
A
#
# COMPACT_ATOMS: atom_id res chain seq x y z
N MET A 1 -31.91 3.93 3.49
CA MET A 1 -31.21 4.92 4.31
C MET A 1 -29.86 5.17 3.70
N LYS A 2 -29.60 6.40 3.23
CA LYS A 2 -28.37 6.78 2.54
C LYS A 2 -27.25 6.92 3.58
N LYS A 3 -26.22 6.06 3.57
CA LYS A 3 -25.00 6.27 4.34
C LYS A 3 -24.08 7.18 3.55
N GLN A 4 -23.87 8.37 4.11
CA GLN A 4 -22.90 9.37 3.61
C GLN A 4 -21.47 8.91 3.94
N TRP A 5 -20.62 9.06 2.98
CA TRP A 5 -19.18 8.90 3.11
C TRP A 5 -18.64 10.04 3.98
N ILE A 6 -18.02 9.71 5.10
CA ILE A 6 -17.39 10.69 5.97
C ILE A 6 -15.93 10.84 5.54
N LEU A 7 -15.67 11.93 4.82
CA LEU A 7 -14.34 12.52 4.76
C LEU A 7 -14.04 13.11 6.16
N TRP A 8 -12.96 12.71 6.79
CA TRP A 8 -12.47 13.37 7.99
C TRP A 8 -11.88 14.74 7.62
N ILE A 9 -12.73 15.78 7.70
CA ILE A 9 -12.27 17.17 7.78
C ILE A 9 -12.39 17.53 9.26
N GLY A 10 -11.23 17.73 9.89
CA GLY A 10 -11.16 18.22 11.26
C GLY A 10 -11.72 19.64 11.36
N LEU A 11 -12.86 19.80 12.03
CA LEU A 11 -13.45 21.07 12.33
C LEU A 11 -12.84 21.61 13.64
N LEU A 12 -11.92 22.57 13.54
CA LEU A 12 -11.48 23.40 14.67
C LEU A 12 -12.51 24.52 14.91
N ILE A 13 -13.24 24.44 16.03
CA ILE A 13 -14.08 25.53 16.52
C ILE A 13 -13.15 26.57 17.14
N GLY A 14 -13.03 27.72 16.50
CA GLY A 14 -12.28 28.85 16.97
C GLY A 14 -13.04 29.60 18.06
N MET A 15 -12.42 29.75 19.22
CA MET A 15 -12.82 30.76 20.22
C MET A 15 -12.29 32.13 19.76
N ILE A 16 -13.19 33.09 19.65
CA ILE A 16 -12.89 34.50 19.34
C ILE A 16 -12.33 35.14 20.61
N SER A 17 -11.06 35.53 20.58
CA SER A 17 -10.45 36.46 21.55
C SER A 17 -10.03 37.74 20.84
N PRO A 18 -10.03 38.89 21.51
CA PRO A 18 -10.02 40.21 20.86
C PRO A 18 -8.66 40.56 20.24
N LEU A 19 -8.75 41.31 19.14
CA LEU A 19 -7.65 41.91 18.38
C LEU A 19 -6.63 42.61 19.28
N HIS A 20 -5.42 42.03 19.33
CA HIS A 20 -4.21 42.83 19.46
C HIS A 20 -3.58 42.90 18.08
N ALA A 21 -3.35 44.09 17.56
CA ALA A 21 -2.54 44.27 16.36
C ALA A 21 -1.14 43.75 16.65
N GLN A 22 -0.86 42.52 16.16
CA GLN A 22 0.50 42.05 16.04
C GLN A 22 1.10 42.70 14.80
N GLU A 23 2.26 43.35 14.97
CA GLU A 23 3.12 43.73 13.88
C GLU A 23 3.28 42.50 12.96
N GLU A 24 2.93 42.67 11.68
CA GLU A 24 3.18 41.67 10.65
C GLU A 24 4.70 41.46 10.57
N ASN A 25 5.20 40.40 11.21
CA ASN A 25 6.51 39.89 10.89
C ASN A 25 6.54 39.62 9.38
N PRO A 26 7.55 40.08 8.65
CA PRO A 26 7.67 39.76 7.24
C PRO A 26 7.58 38.23 7.10
N MET A 27 6.55 37.77 6.38
CA MET A 27 6.31 36.36 6.14
C MET A 27 7.61 35.77 5.59
N GLU A 28 8.23 34.86 6.35
CA GLU A 28 9.37 34.10 5.82
C GLU A 28 8.93 33.46 4.48
N PRO A 29 9.74 33.57 3.43
CA PRO A 29 9.35 33.04 2.13
C PRO A 29 9.10 31.53 2.25
N THR A 30 7.90 31.12 1.93
CA THR A 30 7.53 29.70 1.93
C THR A 30 8.29 28.99 0.81
N PRO A 31 9.03 27.90 1.09
CA PRO A 31 9.72 27.14 0.05
C PRO A 31 8.73 26.70 -1.05
N LYS A 32 9.11 26.87 -2.31
CA LYS A 32 8.33 26.42 -3.47
C LYS A 32 8.95 25.18 -4.07
N LEU A 33 8.12 24.27 -4.54
CA LEU A 33 8.62 23.09 -5.24
C LEU A 33 9.05 23.43 -6.67
N GLY A 34 10.19 22.90 -7.09
CA GLY A 34 10.74 23.18 -8.42
C GLY A 34 11.98 22.37 -8.76
N THR A 35 12.62 22.76 -9.86
CA THR A 35 13.86 22.16 -10.33
C THR A 35 14.92 23.23 -10.55
N LEU A 36 16.19 22.91 -10.26
CA LEU A 36 17.37 23.72 -10.55
C LEU A 36 18.32 22.92 -11.42
N THR A 37 19.09 23.64 -12.27
CA THR A 37 20.19 23.06 -13.04
C THR A 37 21.46 23.85 -12.72
N PHE A 38 22.56 23.16 -12.45
CA PHE A 38 23.82 23.74 -12.07
C PHE A 38 24.83 23.67 -13.22
N GLU A 39 25.87 24.52 -13.18
CA GLU A 39 26.92 24.58 -14.20
C GLU A 39 27.70 23.27 -14.36
N ASP A 40 27.81 22.47 -13.30
CA ASP A 40 28.44 21.15 -13.32
C ASP A 40 27.59 20.06 -13.99
N GLY A 41 26.41 20.43 -14.48
CA GLY A 41 25.46 19.53 -15.11
C GLY A 41 24.60 18.74 -14.11
N SER A 42 24.77 18.96 -12.81
CA SER A 42 23.85 18.39 -11.82
C SER A 42 22.50 19.10 -11.85
N THR A 43 21.45 18.37 -11.44
CA THR A 43 20.10 18.94 -11.32
C THR A 43 19.55 18.67 -9.94
N TYR A 44 18.61 19.49 -9.50
CA TYR A 44 17.89 19.32 -8.25
C TYR A 44 16.38 19.37 -8.49
N SER A 45 15.66 18.55 -7.76
CA SER A 45 14.19 18.57 -7.73
C SER A 45 13.73 18.50 -6.28
N GLY A 46 13.00 19.50 -5.82
CA GLY A 46 12.57 19.60 -4.43
C GLY A 46 12.16 21.02 -4.04
N GLU A 47 12.24 21.30 -2.75
CA GLU A 47 11.92 22.62 -2.19
C GLU A 47 13.02 23.63 -2.55
N ILE A 48 12.59 24.82 -2.99
CA ILE A 48 13.47 25.91 -3.44
C ILE A 48 13.07 27.19 -2.67
N GLU A 49 14.04 27.86 -2.11
CA GLU A 49 13.86 29.14 -1.46
C GLU A 49 14.88 30.14 -2.01
N LEU A 50 14.43 31.35 -2.40
CA LEU A 50 15.28 32.39 -2.98
C LEU A 50 16.18 31.90 -4.15
N GLY A 51 15.70 30.92 -4.95
CA GLY A 51 16.45 30.35 -6.07
C GLY A 51 17.52 29.33 -5.67
N GLN A 52 17.54 28.88 -4.41
CA GLN A 52 18.51 27.93 -3.86
C GLN A 52 17.81 26.63 -3.42
N MET A 53 18.58 25.53 -3.44
CA MET A 53 18.11 24.27 -2.82
C MET A 53 17.84 24.52 -1.33
N SER A 54 16.62 24.23 -0.88
CA SER A 54 16.16 24.34 0.49
C SER A 54 15.28 23.14 0.85
N GLY A 55 15.02 22.90 2.14
CA GLY A 55 14.11 21.86 2.61
C GLY A 55 14.42 20.46 2.05
N ILE A 56 13.40 19.73 1.65
CA ILE A 56 13.52 18.34 1.15
C ILE A 56 13.65 18.33 -0.37
N GLY A 57 14.63 17.58 -0.89
CA GLY A 57 14.79 17.40 -2.33
C GLY A 57 15.77 16.31 -2.70
N THR A 58 15.88 16.08 -4.01
CA THR A 58 16.82 15.12 -4.61
C THR A 58 17.73 15.85 -5.58
N GLN A 59 19.03 15.73 -5.37
CA GLN A 59 20.07 16.16 -6.31
C GLN A 59 20.51 14.97 -7.16
N TYR A 60 20.55 15.17 -8.47
CA TYR A 60 21.00 14.18 -9.47
C TYR A 60 22.33 14.65 -10.05
N PHE A 61 23.30 13.74 -10.17
CA PHE A 61 24.62 14.02 -10.69
C PHE A 61 24.81 13.50 -12.12
N PRO A 62 25.73 14.08 -12.91
CA PRO A 62 25.99 13.66 -14.30
C PRO A 62 26.44 12.20 -14.44
N ASP A 63 27.02 11.62 -13.40
CA ASP A 63 27.43 10.21 -13.36
C ASP A 63 26.24 9.23 -13.15
N GLY A 64 25.02 9.77 -13.05
CA GLY A 64 23.80 9.01 -12.83
C GLY A 64 23.51 8.63 -11.36
N THR A 65 24.34 9.10 -10.44
CA THR A 65 24.07 8.98 -9.00
C THR A 65 23.12 10.07 -8.52
N TRP A 66 22.58 9.90 -7.35
CA TRP A 66 21.69 10.88 -6.71
C TRP A 66 21.87 10.88 -5.20
N ARG A 67 21.37 11.94 -4.57
CA ARG A 67 21.18 11.98 -3.12
C ARG A 67 19.89 12.72 -2.78
N THR A 68 19.11 12.17 -1.89
CA THR A 68 17.89 12.78 -1.36
C THR A 68 18.07 13.12 0.10
N GLY A 69 17.71 14.33 0.48
CA GLY A 69 17.91 14.78 1.84
C GLY A 69 17.36 16.16 2.11
N HIS A 70 17.84 16.71 3.21
CA HIS A 70 17.58 18.08 3.62
C HIS A 70 18.68 19.00 3.09
N PHE A 71 18.27 20.13 2.54
CA PHE A 71 19.14 21.14 1.96
C PHE A 71 18.89 22.49 2.61
N GLN A 72 19.88 23.34 2.61
CA GLN A 72 19.80 24.75 2.96
C GLN A 72 20.90 25.51 2.21
N ASP A 73 20.57 26.64 1.59
CA ASP A 73 21.52 27.52 0.89
C ASP A 73 22.42 26.74 -0.10
N ASN A 74 21.81 25.86 -0.91
CA ASN A 74 22.48 24.95 -1.83
C ASN A 74 23.39 23.89 -1.18
N LYS A 75 23.36 23.73 0.14
CA LYS A 75 24.16 22.74 0.86
C LYS A 75 23.32 21.55 1.29
N TYR A 76 23.82 20.35 1.04
CA TYR A 76 23.28 19.13 1.59
C TYR A 76 23.61 19.02 3.08
N LEU A 77 22.60 18.79 3.92
CA LEU A 77 22.74 18.73 5.38
C LEU A 77 22.69 17.30 5.91
N ALA A 78 21.72 16.52 5.46
CA ALA A 78 21.47 15.17 5.98
C ALA A 78 20.63 14.34 5.01
N ASP A 79 20.74 13.01 5.11
CA ASP A 79 19.87 12.07 4.40
C ASP A 79 18.40 12.24 4.80
N PHE A 80 17.50 12.09 3.85
CA PHE A 80 16.08 11.99 4.15
C PHE A 80 15.76 10.60 4.74
N ILE A 81 15.13 10.62 5.92
CA ILE A 81 14.74 9.40 6.63
C ILE A 81 13.21 9.30 6.62
N ALA A 82 12.69 8.44 5.76
CA ALA A 82 11.26 8.17 5.68
C ALA A 82 10.74 7.53 6.98
N LYS A 83 9.55 7.96 7.41
CA LYS A 83 8.85 7.45 8.60
C LYS A 83 7.68 6.56 8.14
N PRO A 84 7.78 5.24 8.29
CA PRO A 84 6.66 4.34 8.03
C PRO A 84 5.45 4.56 8.97
N PRO A 85 4.22 4.15 8.55
CA PRO A 85 3.96 3.54 7.26
C PRO A 85 4.12 4.51 6.11
N TRP A 86 4.67 4.05 4.98
CA TRP A 86 4.85 4.84 3.78
C TRP A 86 4.40 4.04 2.55
N HIS A 87 3.26 4.41 1.99
CA HIS A 87 2.80 3.89 0.71
C HIS A 87 3.64 4.51 -0.40
N MET A 88 4.71 3.82 -0.79
CA MET A 88 5.63 4.31 -1.82
C MET A 88 4.93 4.56 -3.15
N VAL A 89 3.99 3.67 -3.49
CA VAL A 89 3.08 3.80 -4.63
C VAL A 89 1.83 2.98 -4.42
N GLY A 90 0.71 3.55 -4.76
CA GLY A 90 -0.58 2.89 -4.93
C GLY A 90 -1.02 2.90 -6.39
N LEU A 91 -1.86 1.94 -6.75
CA LEU A 91 -2.46 1.84 -8.07
C LEU A 91 -3.96 1.63 -7.89
N ASP A 92 -4.72 2.67 -8.16
CA ASP A 92 -6.18 2.63 -8.19
C ASP A 92 -6.61 2.18 -9.57
N PHE A 93 -7.41 1.12 -9.65
CA PHE A 93 -7.89 0.62 -10.92
C PHE A 93 -9.35 0.15 -10.84
N MET A 94 -10.03 0.16 -11.96
CA MET A 94 -11.40 -0.31 -12.05
C MET A 94 -11.49 -1.49 -13.01
N LEU A 95 -12.21 -2.52 -12.61
CA LEU A 95 -12.70 -3.57 -13.50
C LEU A 95 -13.82 -2.99 -14.37
N ASP A 96 -14.10 -3.62 -15.50
CA ASP A 96 -15.16 -3.23 -16.44
C ASP A 96 -16.57 -3.26 -15.81
N ARG A 97 -16.77 -4.10 -14.78
CA ARG A 97 -18.03 -4.27 -14.06
C ARG A 97 -17.82 -4.91 -12.69
N GLU A 98 -18.88 -5.00 -11.90
CA GLU A 98 -18.96 -5.89 -10.74
C GLU A 98 -19.10 -7.35 -11.18
N TYR A 99 -18.57 -8.26 -10.37
CA TYR A 99 -18.57 -9.70 -10.66
C TYR A 99 -19.12 -10.51 -9.51
N ILE A 100 -19.98 -11.48 -9.79
CA ILE A 100 -20.24 -12.59 -8.86
C ILE A 100 -18.95 -13.43 -8.82
N MET A 101 -18.34 -13.51 -7.65
CA MET A 101 -17.01 -14.07 -7.47
C MET A 101 -17.06 -15.46 -6.85
N GLU A 102 -16.52 -16.44 -7.55
CA GLU A 102 -16.07 -17.72 -7.00
C GLU A 102 -14.55 -17.68 -6.79
N THR A 103 -13.82 -17.03 -7.72
CA THR A 103 -12.37 -16.78 -7.58
C THR A 103 -12.00 -15.40 -8.13
N PHE A 104 -11.02 -14.74 -7.48
CA PHE A 104 -10.36 -13.55 -8.00
C PHE A 104 -8.86 -13.73 -7.89
N SER A 105 -8.13 -13.71 -9.00
CA SER A 105 -6.71 -14.02 -9.04
C SER A 105 -5.91 -13.05 -9.88
N MET A 106 -4.60 -12.99 -9.59
CA MET A 106 -3.60 -12.26 -10.36
C MET A 106 -2.22 -12.91 -10.22
N ASP A 107 -1.31 -12.58 -11.15
CA ASP A 107 0.08 -13.01 -11.09
C ASP A 107 0.96 -11.86 -10.61
N LEU A 108 1.72 -12.10 -9.54
CA LEU A 108 2.77 -11.22 -9.03
C LEU A 108 4.14 -11.78 -9.44
N LYS A 109 4.91 -10.97 -10.18
CA LYS A 109 6.32 -11.27 -10.45
C LYS A 109 7.21 -10.37 -9.60
N VAL A 110 8.06 -10.97 -8.80
CA VAL A 110 9.14 -10.32 -8.05
C VAL A 110 10.42 -10.50 -8.86
N LEU A 111 10.92 -9.43 -9.49
CA LEU A 111 11.99 -9.53 -10.49
C LEU A 111 13.41 -9.47 -9.90
N ASN A 112 13.54 -8.99 -8.65
CA ASN A 112 14.80 -8.89 -7.92
C ASN A 112 14.71 -9.60 -6.58
N ASP A 113 15.85 -9.95 -5.99
CA ASP A 113 15.87 -10.40 -4.61
C ASP A 113 15.53 -9.25 -3.67
N VAL A 114 14.59 -9.49 -2.76
CA VAL A 114 14.16 -8.54 -1.74
C VAL A 114 14.93 -8.84 -0.46
N PRO A 115 15.66 -7.86 0.13
CA PRO A 115 16.39 -8.08 1.38
C PRO A 115 15.46 -8.41 2.56
N ASP A 116 15.86 -9.33 3.44
CA ASP A 116 15.11 -9.65 4.67
C ASP A 116 15.04 -8.46 5.64
N SER A 117 16.01 -7.53 5.55
CA SER A 117 16.02 -6.31 6.38
C SER A 117 14.97 -5.26 5.97
N LEU A 118 14.44 -5.35 4.75
CA LEU A 118 13.44 -4.41 4.25
C LEU A 118 12.06 -4.85 4.74
N GLN A 119 11.37 -3.97 5.46
CA GLN A 119 9.99 -4.21 5.89
C GLN A 119 9.03 -3.78 4.78
N LEU A 120 8.87 -4.64 3.78
CA LEU A 120 8.06 -4.38 2.58
C LEU A 120 6.77 -5.20 2.62
N TYR A 121 5.65 -4.52 2.38
CA TYR A 121 4.36 -5.11 2.11
C TYR A 121 3.97 -4.87 0.65
N ILE A 122 3.67 -5.93 -0.06
CA ILE A 122 3.14 -5.93 -1.41
C ILE A 122 1.71 -6.44 -1.32
N ALA A 123 0.74 -5.57 -1.58
CA ALA A 123 -0.68 -5.86 -1.48
C ALA A 123 -1.37 -5.76 -2.85
N PRO A 124 -1.35 -6.82 -3.67
CA PRO A 124 -2.04 -6.83 -4.97
C PRO A 124 -3.57 -6.72 -4.86
N PHE A 125 -4.11 -7.08 -3.71
CA PHE A 125 -5.49 -6.82 -3.28
C PHE A 125 -5.44 -5.81 -2.14
N GLY A 126 -4.90 -4.61 -2.41
CA GLY A 126 -4.63 -3.59 -1.42
C GLY A 126 -5.88 -2.93 -0.85
N THR A 127 -6.94 -2.85 -1.65
CA THR A 127 -8.31 -2.58 -1.22
C THR A 127 -9.23 -3.12 -2.30
N SER A 128 -9.89 -4.21 -2.00
CA SER A 128 -10.99 -4.76 -2.77
C SER A 128 -12.21 -4.85 -1.87
N GLU A 129 -13.39 -5.03 -2.42
CA GLU A 129 -14.62 -5.08 -1.64
C GLU A 129 -15.49 -6.25 -2.07
N LEU A 130 -15.95 -7.03 -1.10
CA LEU A 130 -16.91 -8.11 -1.28
C LEU A 130 -18.19 -7.79 -0.49
N ASN A 131 -19.31 -7.61 -1.19
CA ASN A 131 -20.62 -7.26 -0.58
C ASN A 131 -20.52 -6.10 0.43
N GLY A 132 -19.82 -5.00 0.08
CA GLY A 132 -19.66 -3.83 0.93
C GLY A 132 -18.64 -3.99 2.06
N THR A 133 -17.91 -5.11 2.11
CA THR A 133 -16.87 -5.35 3.10
C THR A 133 -15.49 -5.25 2.45
N GLN A 134 -14.70 -4.30 2.90
CA GLN A 134 -13.34 -4.09 2.41
C GLN A 134 -12.40 -5.19 2.90
N LEU A 135 -11.49 -5.57 2.03
CA LEU A 135 -10.40 -6.50 2.30
C LEU A 135 -9.07 -5.95 1.76
N TYR A 136 -7.99 -6.44 2.29
CA TYR A 136 -6.66 -6.27 1.71
C TYR A 136 -5.82 -7.52 1.95
N GLY A 137 -4.88 -7.78 1.06
CA GLY A 137 -4.03 -8.94 1.18
C GLY A 137 -2.91 -9.00 0.17
N GLY A 138 -1.88 -9.77 0.54
CA GLY A 138 -0.68 -9.95 -0.25
C GLY A 138 0.42 -10.64 0.52
N ILE A 139 1.66 -10.17 0.32
CA ILE A 139 2.85 -10.77 0.92
C ILE A 139 3.70 -9.73 1.65
N GLN A 140 4.25 -10.10 2.80
CA GLN A 140 5.14 -9.26 3.62
C GLN A 140 6.49 -9.93 3.84
N THR A 141 7.55 -9.12 4.03
CA THR A 141 8.90 -9.62 4.33
C THR A 141 9.07 -10.02 5.79
N GLN A 142 8.50 -9.27 6.71
CA GLN A 142 8.57 -9.52 8.16
C GLN A 142 7.17 -9.44 8.76
N CYS A 143 6.49 -10.55 8.75
CA CYS A 143 5.14 -10.71 9.25
C CYS A 143 5.15 -11.43 10.60
N GLY A 144 4.10 -11.28 11.35
CA GLY A 144 3.86 -11.99 12.59
C GLY A 144 2.42 -11.80 13.03
N GLY A 145 2.04 -12.44 14.11
CA GLY A 145 0.69 -12.33 14.67
C GLY A 145 0.56 -13.12 15.95
N TYR A 146 -0.66 -13.36 16.35
CA TYR A 146 -0.99 -14.04 17.61
C TYR A 146 -1.52 -15.45 17.36
N TYR A 147 -1.43 -16.27 18.38
CA TYR A 147 -1.90 -17.65 18.31
C TYR A 147 -3.41 -17.73 18.06
N SER A 148 -4.19 -16.86 18.70
CA SER A 148 -5.65 -16.82 18.56
C SER A 148 -6.22 -15.42 18.79
N VAL A 149 -7.49 -15.28 18.45
CA VAL A 149 -8.33 -14.13 18.81
C VAL A 149 -9.47 -14.66 19.68
N ILE A 150 -9.66 -14.07 20.86
CA ILE A 150 -10.72 -14.43 21.81
C ILE A 150 -11.52 -13.17 22.15
N LYS A 151 -12.83 -13.20 21.92
CA LYS A 151 -13.73 -12.05 22.15
C LYS A 151 -13.25 -10.74 21.51
N GLY A 152 -12.69 -10.84 20.30
CA GLY A 152 -12.18 -9.67 19.57
C GLY A 152 -10.79 -9.17 20.00
N GLU A 153 -10.13 -9.83 20.95
CA GLU A 153 -8.80 -9.48 21.43
C GLU A 153 -7.76 -10.52 21.02
N ASN A 154 -6.55 -10.05 20.72
CA ASN A 154 -5.42 -10.93 20.45
C ASN A 154 -5.07 -11.74 21.71
N SER A 155 -4.86 -13.03 21.56
CA SER A 155 -4.59 -13.95 22.65
C SER A 155 -3.36 -14.82 22.37
N GLY A 156 -2.62 -15.09 23.44
CA GLY A 156 -1.38 -15.83 23.39
C GLY A 156 -0.17 -14.94 23.04
N ARG A 157 0.97 -15.61 22.82
CA ARG A 157 2.23 -14.95 22.48
C ARG A 157 2.20 -14.46 21.04
N PHE A 158 2.83 -13.30 20.78
CA PHE A 158 3.17 -12.89 19.41
C PHE A 158 4.18 -13.85 18.79
N ILE A 159 3.92 -14.30 17.59
CA ILE A 159 4.72 -15.27 16.83
C ILE A 159 5.24 -14.57 15.57
N PRO A 160 6.56 -14.35 15.45
CA PRO A 160 7.14 -13.85 14.20
C PRO A 160 7.16 -14.97 13.16
N LEU A 161 6.69 -14.69 11.95
CA LEU A 161 6.69 -15.62 10.81
C LEU A 161 7.84 -15.36 9.83
N GLY A 162 8.40 -14.15 9.85
CA GLY A 162 9.25 -13.69 8.76
C GLY A 162 8.42 -13.43 7.48
N ARG A 163 8.90 -13.91 6.33
CA ARG A 163 8.15 -13.79 5.06
C ARG A 163 6.86 -14.58 5.10
N ALA A 164 5.76 -13.92 4.80
CA ALA A 164 4.44 -14.51 4.92
C ALA A 164 3.45 -13.96 3.90
N VAL A 165 2.36 -14.70 3.71
CA VAL A 165 1.11 -14.20 3.15
C VAL A 165 0.29 -13.59 4.28
N ILE A 166 -0.44 -12.51 3.99
CA ILE A 166 -1.35 -11.82 4.90
C ILE A 166 -2.65 -11.52 4.17
N PHE A 167 -3.76 -11.77 4.86
CA PHE A 167 -5.10 -11.50 4.38
C PHE A 167 -5.93 -10.90 5.51
N SER A 168 -6.55 -9.76 5.27
CA SER A 168 -7.26 -8.95 6.26
C SER A 168 -8.61 -8.49 5.72
N ARG A 169 -9.57 -8.30 6.62
CA ARG A 169 -10.85 -7.65 6.32
C ARG A 169 -11.24 -6.68 7.43
N TRP A 170 -11.93 -5.62 7.04
CA TRP A 170 -12.47 -4.60 7.93
C TRP A 170 -13.87 -4.94 8.43
N GLY A 171 -14.34 -4.15 9.41
CA GLY A 171 -15.72 -4.13 9.90
C GLY A 171 -16.05 -5.21 10.91
N THR A 172 -15.05 -5.89 11.50
CA THR A 172 -15.28 -6.84 12.61
C THR A 172 -14.00 -7.18 13.34
N ARG A 173 -14.15 -7.51 14.63
CA ARG A 173 -13.10 -8.12 15.47
C ARG A 173 -13.45 -9.56 15.88
N ALA A 174 -14.55 -10.10 15.37
CA ALA A 174 -15.06 -11.40 15.77
C ALA A 174 -14.11 -12.55 15.38
N SER A 175 -13.75 -13.40 16.32
CA SER A 175 -12.91 -14.58 16.07
C SER A 175 -13.53 -15.56 15.07
N LEU A 176 -14.86 -15.62 15.00
CA LEU A 176 -15.57 -16.41 14.00
C LEU A 176 -15.43 -15.88 12.57
N ALA A 177 -14.96 -14.62 12.40
CA ALA A 177 -14.74 -14.05 11.07
C ALA A 177 -13.45 -14.54 10.41
N LEU A 178 -12.61 -15.30 11.11
CA LEU A 178 -11.32 -15.79 10.61
C LEU A 178 -11.12 -17.29 10.85
N LYS A 179 -10.41 -17.93 9.91
CA LYS A 179 -9.89 -19.30 10.02
C LYS A 179 -8.42 -19.28 9.59
N LYS A 180 -7.53 -19.57 10.54
CA LYS A 180 -6.11 -19.71 10.24
C LYS A 180 -5.84 -20.95 9.39
N ALA A 181 -4.88 -20.86 8.49
CA ALA A 181 -4.25 -22.05 7.92
C ALA A 181 -3.44 -22.81 8.99
N GLU A 182 -3.11 -24.06 8.71
CA GLU A 182 -2.23 -24.85 9.58
C GLU A 182 -0.88 -24.14 9.77
N GLY A 183 -0.43 -24.03 11.03
CA GLY A 183 0.79 -23.28 11.39
C GLY A 183 0.66 -21.75 11.31
N GLY A 184 -0.49 -21.23 10.86
CA GLY A 184 -0.73 -19.82 10.72
C GLY A 184 -1.04 -19.09 12.03
N VAL A 185 -0.98 -17.78 11.99
CA VAL A 185 -1.31 -16.85 13.06
C VAL A 185 -2.43 -15.91 12.64
N CYS A 186 -2.96 -15.14 13.57
CA CYS A 186 -4.03 -14.19 13.32
C CYS A 186 -3.81 -12.89 14.10
N GLU A 187 -4.60 -11.89 13.75
CA GLU A 187 -4.68 -10.64 14.50
C GLU A 187 -6.12 -10.12 14.49
N SER A 188 -6.51 -9.46 15.55
CA SER A 188 -7.70 -8.61 15.64
C SER A 188 -7.29 -7.29 16.25
N SER A 189 -7.71 -6.20 15.68
CA SER A 189 -7.37 -4.86 16.18
C SER A 189 -8.43 -3.83 15.80
N GLY A 190 -8.38 -2.69 16.47
CA GLY A 190 -9.23 -1.52 16.23
C GLY A 190 -8.44 -0.22 16.14
N TYR A 191 -7.12 -0.26 15.91
CA TYR A 191 -6.29 0.95 15.85
C TYR A 191 -6.43 1.74 14.53
N GLU A 192 -6.91 1.06 13.47
CA GLU A 192 -7.19 1.67 12.15
C GLU A 192 -8.66 1.48 11.75
N ASP A 193 -9.55 1.21 12.66
CA ASP A 193 -10.88 0.63 12.55
C ASP A 193 -10.90 -0.86 12.88
N ASP A 194 -12.07 -1.44 13.14
CA ASP A 194 -12.18 -2.86 13.50
C ASP A 194 -11.77 -3.76 12.33
N PHE A 195 -10.77 -4.63 12.53
CA PHE A 195 -10.37 -5.62 11.54
C PHE A 195 -9.95 -6.96 12.15
N VAL A 196 -10.00 -8.00 11.31
CA VAL A 196 -9.37 -9.29 11.56
C VAL A 196 -8.44 -9.65 10.40
N SER A 197 -7.35 -10.36 10.73
CA SER A 197 -6.33 -10.79 9.78
C SER A 197 -5.91 -12.24 10.04
N VAL A 198 -5.65 -12.97 8.96
CA VAL A 198 -4.97 -14.28 8.99
C VAL A 198 -3.65 -14.18 8.25
N ARG A 199 -2.64 -14.90 8.73
CA ARG A 199 -1.27 -14.84 8.21
C ARG A 199 -0.63 -16.22 8.28
N ASN A 200 0.14 -16.57 7.25
CA ASN A 200 0.87 -17.84 7.23
C ASN A 200 2.22 -17.70 6.56
N THR A 201 3.18 -18.52 6.98
CA THR A 201 4.54 -18.51 6.44
C THR A 201 4.52 -18.82 4.94
N LEU A 202 5.15 -17.94 4.17
CA LEU A 202 5.46 -18.13 2.78
C LEU A 202 6.88 -17.63 2.53
N LYS A 203 7.82 -18.52 2.29
CA LYS A 203 9.22 -18.16 1.97
C LYS A 203 9.32 -17.67 0.53
N TRP A 204 8.78 -16.47 0.26
CA TRP A 204 8.81 -15.83 -1.04
C TRP A 204 10.09 -15.00 -1.23
N ASN A 205 10.52 -14.82 -2.45
CA ASN A 205 11.56 -13.89 -2.90
C ASN A 205 11.43 -13.70 -4.42
N LYS A 206 12.49 -13.43 -5.15
CA LYS A 206 12.49 -13.41 -6.61
C LYS A 206 11.78 -14.64 -7.19
N GLY A 207 10.74 -14.41 -7.98
CA GLY A 207 9.90 -15.48 -8.53
C GLY A 207 8.56 -14.98 -9.05
N THR A 208 7.72 -15.94 -9.49
CA THR A 208 6.35 -15.69 -9.92
C THR A 208 5.39 -16.40 -8.99
N TYR A 209 4.33 -15.70 -8.60
CA TYR A 209 3.31 -16.15 -7.66
C TYR A 209 1.93 -15.83 -8.22
N THR A 210 1.04 -16.82 -8.29
CA THR A 210 -0.38 -16.53 -8.51
C THR A 210 -1.07 -16.42 -7.15
N ILE A 211 -1.63 -15.25 -6.86
CA ILE A 211 -2.39 -14.99 -5.64
C ILE A 211 -3.86 -15.04 -5.99
N THR A 212 -4.63 -15.83 -5.23
CA THR A 212 -6.05 -16.10 -5.51
C THR A 212 -6.87 -15.97 -4.25
N LEU A 213 -7.97 -15.22 -4.33
CA LEU A 213 -9.07 -15.26 -3.39
C LEU A 213 -10.06 -16.33 -3.87
N VAL A 214 -10.35 -17.32 -3.04
CA VAL A 214 -11.22 -18.46 -3.37
C VAL A 214 -12.40 -18.46 -2.42
N LYS A 215 -13.62 -18.32 -2.95
CA LYS A 215 -14.84 -18.53 -2.19
C LYS A 215 -14.95 -20.00 -1.79
N THR A 216 -15.13 -20.28 -0.51
CA THR A 216 -15.30 -21.64 -0.02
C THR A 216 -16.78 -22.02 0.06
N LYS A 217 -17.05 -23.29 0.36
CA LYS A 217 -18.41 -23.75 0.67
C LYS A 217 -18.80 -23.53 2.14
N GLU A 218 -17.86 -23.11 2.97
CA GLU A 218 -18.07 -22.97 4.39
C GLU A 218 -18.70 -21.62 4.73
N THR A 219 -19.66 -21.68 5.64
CA THR A 219 -20.38 -20.49 6.09
C THR A 219 -20.35 -20.37 7.62
N VAL A 220 -20.64 -19.18 8.10
CA VAL A 220 -20.76 -18.87 9.54
C VAL A 220 -21.79 -17.77 9.75
N MET A 221 -22.51 -17.84 10.86
CA MET A 221 -23.42 -16.78 11.28
C MET A 221 -22.66 -15.76 12.11
N LEU A 222 -22.63 -14.50 11.67
CA LEU A 222 -22.07 -13.36 12.39
C LEU A 222 -23.12 -12.27 12.47
N ASP A 223 -23.42 -11.78 13.67
CA ASP A 223 -24.42 -10.70 13.91
C ASP A 223 -25.75 -10.92 13.18
N SER A 224 -26.24 -12.17 13.23
CA SER A 224 -27.49 -12.63 12.55
C SER A 224 -27.44 -12.57 11.01
N VAL A 225 -26.27 -12.41 10.41
CA VAL A 225 -26.04 -12.46 8.96
C VAL A 225 -25.21 -13.69 8.61
N LEU A 226 -25.65 -14.44 7.60
CA LEU A 226 -24.86 -15.56 7.08
C LEU A 226 -23.69 -15.03 6.26
N HIS A 227 -22.49 -15.49 6.61
CA HIS A 227 -21.23 -15.14 5.92
C HIS A 227 -20.63 -16.35 5.26
N THR A 228 -19.95 -16.16 4.14
CA THR A 228 -19.16 -17.19 3.44
C THR A 228 -17.68 -16.92 3.62
N TYR A 229 -16.90 -17.96 3.90
CA TYR A 229 -15.46 -17.83 3.96
C TYR A 229 -14.83 -17.72 2.57
N VAL A 230 -13.86 -16.81 2.46
CA VAL A 230 -12.96 -16.65 1.32
C VAL A 230 -11.55 -16.97 1.79
N GLU A 231 -10.88 -17.88 1.12
CA GLU A 231 -9.50 -18.26 1.39
C GLU A 231 -8.55 -17.48 0.48
N MET A 232 -7.43 -16.97 1.03
CA MET A 232 -6.33 -16.49 0.21
C MET A 232 -5.32 -17.61 0.00
N GLN A 233 -5.06 -17.92 -1.26
CA GLN A 233 -4.09 -18.92 -1.70
C GLN A 233 -2.97 -18.26 -2.50
N VAL A 234 -1.74 -18.78 -2.37
CA VAL A 234 -0.59 -18.36 -3.16
C VAL A 234 0.05 -19.59 -3.81
N TYR A 235 0.03 -19.65 -5.13
CA TYR A 235 0.76 -20.66 -5.90
C TYR A 235 2.15 -20.15 -6.23
N ASP A 236 3.18 -20.84 -5.74
CA ASP A 236 4.58 -20.58 -6.06
C ASP A 236 4.95 -21.38 -7.33
N HIS A 237 5.15 -20.69 -8.45
CA HIS A 237 5.44 -21.33 -9.73
C HIS A 237 6.78 -22.07 -9.75
N LYS A 238 7.76 -21.63 -8.97
CA LYS A 238 9.06 -22.31 -8.88
C LYS A 238 8.97 -23.60 -8.08
N LYS A 239 8.24 -23.59 -6.97
CA LYS A 239 8.04 -24.78 -6.12
C LYS A 239 6.92 -25.68 -6.63
N LYS A 240 6.06 -25.18 -7.53
CA LYS A 240 4.84 -25.84 -8.00
C LYS A 240 3.93 -26.27 -6.83
N GLN A 241 3.76 -25.38 -5.85
CA GLN A 241 3.02 -25.63 -4.62
C GLN A 241 2.09 -24.47 -4.30
N THR A 242 0.89 -24.78 -3.81
CA THR A 242 -0.06 -23.83 -3.27
C THR A 242 0.10 -23.73 -1.75
N PHE A 243 0.11 -22.50 -1.24
CA PHE A 243 0.15 -22.16 0.17
C PHE A 243 -1.16 -21.46 0.55
N SER A 244 -1.75 -21.85 1.67
CA SER A 244 -2.91 -21.20 2.23
C SER A 244 -2.49 -20.07 3.17
N GLY A 245 -3.04 -18.89 3.00
CA GLY A 245 -2.93 -17.78 3.93
C GLY A 245 -3.94 -17.83 5.07
N GLY A 246 -4.96 -18.69 4.92
CA GLY A 246 -6.14 -18.73 5.78
C GLY A 246 -7.36 -18.08 5.13
N SER A 247 -8.48 -18.07 5.86
CA SER A 247 -9.77 -17.62 5.33
C SER A 247 -10.41 -16.55 6.22
N LEU A 248 -11.17 -15.66 5.58
CA LEU A 248 -11.98 -14.63 6.23
C LEU A 248 -13.42 -14.72 5.75
N ALA A 249 -14.39 -14.41 6.62
CA ALA A 249 -15.81 -14.53 6.34
C ALA A 249 -16.37 -13.19 5.84
N PHE A 250 -17.12 -13.22 4.74
CA PHE A 250 -17.77 -12.06 4.11
C PHE A 250 -19.28 -12.24 4.06
N PRO A 251 -20.09 -11.16 4.19
CA PRO A 251 -21.54 -11.26 4.26
C PRO A 251 -22.14 -11.88 3.00
N GLY A 252 -23.11 -12.78 3.20
CA GLY A 252 -23.87 -13.42 2.11
C GLY A 252 -23.28 -14.74 1.63
N THR A 253 -24.08 -15.45 0.82
CA THR A 253 -23.69 -16.70 0.14
C THR A 253 -23.30 -16.49 -1.31
N THR A 254 -23.77 -15.41 -1.91
CA THR A 254 -23.28 -14.89 -3.19
C THR A 254 -22.39 -13.69 -2.89
N LEU A 255 -21.16 -13.74 -3.38
CA LEU A 255 -20.18 -12.68 -3.15
C LEU A 255 -20.02 -11.86 -4.42
N THR A 256 -20.29 -10.57 -4.33
CA THR A 256 -20.08 -9.59 -5.41
C THR A 256 -18.80 -8.84 -5.18
N LEU A 257 -17.85 -8.96 -6.11
CA LEU A 257 -16.62 -8.19 -6.16
C LEU A 257 -16.91 -6.82 -6.78
N ASN A 258 -16.57 -5.75 -6.07
CA ASN A 258 -16.74 -4.37 -6.55
C ASN A 258 -15.78 -4.07 -7.72
N GLN A 259 -16.17 -3.13 -8.59
CA GLN A 259 -15.33 -2.69 -9.71
C GLN A 259 -14.02 -2.05 -9.25
N ARG A 260 -14.05 -1.20 -8.21
CA ARG A 260 -12.88 -0.45 -7.76
C ARG A 260 -11.98 -1.33 -6.90
N ASN A 261 -10.72 -1.38 -7.30
CA ASN A 261 -9.68 -2.15 -6.64
C ASN A 261 -8.41 -1.30 -6.51
N TYR A 262 -7.56 -1.68 -5.57
CA TYR A 262 -6.34 -0.95 -5.28
C TYR A 262 -5.18 -1.91 -5.04
N ILE A 263 -4.00 -1.55 -5.53
CA ILE A 263 -2.73 -2.22 -5.23
C ILE A 263 -1.90 -1.23 -4.43
N PHE A 264 -1.13 -1.68 -3.45
CA PHE A 264 -0.12 -0.83 -2.85
C PHE A 264 1.19 -1.56 -2.56
N PHE A 265 2.25 -0.77 -2.53
CA PHE A 265 3.59 -1.15 -2.11
C PHE A 265 3.98 -0.25 -0.95
N GLU A 266 4.12 -0.82 0.22
CA GLU A 266 4.30 -0.08 1.47
C GLU A 266 5.59 -0.50 2.18
N LEU A 267 6.35 0.49 2.65
CA LEU A 267 7.34 0.28 3.69
C LEU A 267 6.66 0.49 5.04
N TYR A 268 6.80 -0.49 5.94
CA TYR A 268 6.22 -0.44 7.28
C TYR A 268 7.29 -0.67 8.36
N GLY A 269 6.95 -0.37 9.61
CA GLY A 269 7.80 -0.65 10.77
C GLY A 269 8.89 0.38 11.02
N LYS A 270 10.14 0.14 10.63
CA LYS A 270 11.27 1.00 10.98
C LYS A 270 11.48 2.16 10.02
N ARG A 271 12.03 3.28 10.51
CA ARG A 271 12.48 4.39 9.68
C ARG A 271 13.49 3.93 8.65
N VAL A 272 13.41 4.46 7.43
CA VAL A 272 14.20 4.05 6.27
C VAL A 272 14.97 5.24 5.70
N ASN A 273 16.28 5.06 5.53
CA ASN A 273 17.09 5.98 4.75
C ASN A 273 16.84 5.71 3.26
N VAL A 274 16.23 6.67 2.57
CA VAL A 274 15.81 6.49 1.18
C VAL A 274 16.98 6.27 0.22
N ASN A 275 18.14 6.86 0.50
CA ASN A 275 19.36 6.67 -0.31
C ASN A 275 19.95 5.25 -0.22
N LYS A 276 19.49 4.43 0.74
CA LYS A 276 19.89 3.04 0.94
C LYS A 276 18.84 2.02 0.52
N LEU A 277 17.74 2.48 -0.07
CA LEU A 277 16.71 1.57 -0.58
C LEU A 277 17.26 0.72 -1.73
N PRO A 278 17.01 -0.59 -1.75
CA PRO A 278 17.34 -1.42 -2.89
C PRO A 278 16.43 -1.07 -4.08
N HIS A 279 16.98 -1.09 -5.28
CA HIS A 279 16.18 -0.97 -6.50
C HIS A 279 15.46 -2.29 -6.78
N LEU A 280 14.14 -2.29 -6.62
CA LEU A 280 13.27 -3.46 -6.76
C LEU A 280 12.27 -3.25 -7.90
N LYS A 281 11.98 -4.34 -8.61
CA LYS A 281 11.05 -4.34 -9.74
C LYS A 281 10.00 -5.43 -9.57
N PHE A 282 8.75 -5.08 -9.86
CA PHE A 282 7.61 -5.97 -9.76
C PHE A 282 6.72 -5.86 -10.99
N VAL A 283 5.96 -6.92 -11.25
CA VAL A 283 4.87 -6.90 -12.24
C VAL A 283 3.64 -7.55 -11.60
N CYS A 284 2.50 -6.84 -11.65
CA CYS A 284 1.19 -7.39 -11.36
C CYS A 284 0.44 -7.51 -12.69
N GLU A 285 -0.01 -8.71 -13.03
CA GLU A 285 -0.65 -8.96 -14.32
C GLU A 285 -1.67 -10.11 -14.23
N ASN A 286 -2.36 -10.39 -15.34
CA ASN A 286 -3.24 -11.55 -15.47
C ASN A 286 -4.38 -11.57 -14.45
N TYR A 287 -5.02 -10.41 -14.18
CA TYR A 287 -6.21 -10.36 -13.35
C TYR A 287 -7.34 -11.18 -13.96
N ARG A 288 -7.94 -12.07 -13.17
CA ARG A 288 -9.00 -12.97 -13.60
C ARG A 288 -10.07 -13.09 -12.53
N VAL A 289 -11.32 -13.10 -12.96
CA VAL A 289 -12.46 -13.47 -12.11
C VAL A 289 -13.06 -14.75 -12.66
N ASN A 290 -13.22 -15.75 -11.80
CA ASN A 290 -13.74 -17.09 -12.14
C ASN A 290 -12.93 -17.75 -13.30
N GLY A 291 -11.60 -17.53 -13.31
CA GLY A 291 -10.69 -18.03 -14.34
C GLY A 291 -10.67 -17.23 -15.65
N ASN A 292 -11.58 -16.28 -15.85
CA ASN A 292 -11.67 -15.46 -17.05
C ASN A 292 -10.89 -14.15 -16.87
N PRO A 293 -10.12 -13.71 -17.88
CA PRO A 293 -9.48 -12.40 -17.85
C PRO A 293 -10.52 -11.29 -17.69
N VAL A 294 -10.15 -10.22 -16.97
CA VAL A 294 -10.96 -9.02 -16.80
C VAL A 294 -10.35 -7.86 -17.55
N GLU A 295 -11.20 -6.94 -18.02
CA GLU A 295 -10.75 -5.67 -18.58
C GLU A 295 -10.56 -4.65 -17.47
N ILE A 296 -9.56 -3.78 -17.62
CA ILE A 296 -9.20 -2.73 -16.68
C ILE A 296 -9.21 -1.39 -17.43
N PRO A 297 -10.39 -0.74 -17.56
CA PRO A 297 -10.53 0.48 -18.35
C PRO A 297 -9.94 1.73 -17.70
N PHE A 298 -9.74 1.71 -16.38
CA PHE A 298 -9.21 2.84 -15.62
C PHE A 298 -8.05 2.41 -14.74
N VAL A 299 -6.95 3.18 -14.79
CA VAL A 299 -5.79 3.02 -13.89
C VAL A 299 -5.21 4.38 -13.56
N ALA A 300 -4.97 4.62 -12.28
CA ALA A 300 -4.21 5.77 -11.80
C ALA A 300 -3.14 5.32 -10.80
N SER A 301 -1.95 5.88 -10.89
CA SER A 301 -0.96 5.75 -9.83
C SER A 301 -1.15 6.84 -8.77
N ILE A 302 -0.87 6.47 -7.52
CA ILE A 302 -1.06 7.32 -6.35
C ILE A 302 0.25 7.33 -5.56
N TYR A 303 0.72 8.53 -5.21
CA TYR A 303 1.93 8.73 -4.41
C TYR A 303 1.60 9.62 -3.21
N GLU A 304 2.20 9.35 -2.06
CA GLU A 304 2.08 10.25 -0.92
C GLU A 304 2.78 11.57 -1.22
N LYS A 305 2.09 12.67 -0.91
CA LYS A 305 2.67 14.01 -0.89
C LYS A 305 3.65 14.13 0.29
N ASN A 306 4.55 15.09 0.24
CA ASN A 306 5.59 15.33 1.26
C ASN A 306 6.66 14.24 1.39
N TYR A 307 6.61 13.19 0.57
CA TYR A 307 7.69 12.22 0.46
C TYR A 307 8.39 12.36 -0.90
N PRO A 308 9.72 12.25 -0.94
CA PRO A 308 10.44 12.13 -2.21
C PRO A 308 9.89 10.90 -2.96
N SER A 309 9.63 11.06 -4.25
CA SER A 309 9.08 9.96 -5.03
C SER A 309 10.17 8.95 -5.35
N TYR A 310 10.18 7.84 -4.62
CA TYR A 310 11.10 6.69 -4.74
C TYR A 310 10.43 5.46 -5.36
N ALA A 311 9.37 5.69 -6.12
CA ALA A 311 8.68 4.66 -6.85
C ALA A 311 8.22 5.19 -8.20
N ASP A 312 8.11 4.32 -9.19
CA ASP A 312 7.43 4.60 -10.45
C ASP A 312 6.52 3.42 -10.80
N ALA A 313 5.40 3.72 -11.46
CA ALA A 313 4.47 2.73 -11.93
C ALA A 313 4.00 3.06 -13.33
N THR A 314 3.89 2.03 -14.16
CA THR A 314 3.32 2.12 -15.51
C THR A 314 2.30 1.01 -15.71
N TYR A 315 1.32 1.29 -16.56
CA TYR A 315 0.31 0.31 -16.97
C TYR A 315 0.31 0.19 -18.48
N ASN A 316 0.34 -1.02 -18.97
CA ASN A 316 0.19 -1.33 -20.38
C ASN A 316 -0.40 -2.72 -20.57
N GLU A 317 -1.49 -2.82 -21.35
CA GLU A 317 -2.11 -4.10 -21.76
C GLU A 317 -2.33 -5.09 -20.58
N GLY A 318 -2.96 -4.62 -19.50
CA GLY A 318 -3.26 -5.45 -18.34
C GLY A 318 -2.07 -5.74 -17.41
N LYS A 319 -0.93 -5.06 -17.62
CA LYS A 319 0.29 -5.23 -16.83
C LYS A 319 0.65 -3.96 -16.09
N PHE A 320 0.72 -4.05 -14.79
CA PHE A 320 1.28 -3.02 -13.91
C PHE A 320 2.76 -3.33 -13.69
N LYS A 321 3.65 -2.44 -14.12
CA LYS A 321 5.08 -2.55 -13.82
C LYS A 321 5.42 -1.51 -12.76
N ILE A 322 6.07 -1.95 -11.69
CA ILE A 322 6.39 -1.13 -10.53
C ILE A 322 7.89 -1.21 -10.28
N GLU A 323 8.52 -0.04 -10.11
CA GLU A 323 9.90 0.11 -9.68
C GLU A 323 9.94 0.87 -8.36
N LEU A 324 10.68 0.35 -7.37
CA LEU A 324 10.88 0.96 -6.06
C LEU A 324 12.37 1.23 -5.82
N GLY A 325 12.67 2.17 -4.91
CA GLY A 325 14.03 2.40 -4.42
C GLY A 325 14.91 3.25 -5.33
N LYS A 326 14.32 3.90 -6.33
CA LYS A 326 14.99 4.88 -7.18
C LYS A 326 14.13 6.13 -7.28
N PRO A 327 14.70 7.34 -7.13
CA PRO A 327 13.94 8.56 -7.34
C PRO A 327 13.52 8.65 -8.82
N ASN A 328 12.28 9.03 -9.05
CA ASN A 328 11.71 9.10 -10.41
C ASN A 328 11.87 10.46 -11.09
N GLY A 329 12.61 11.40 -10.49
CA GLY A 329 12.88 12.73 -11.03
C GLY A 329 11.69 13.70 -11.03
N LYS A 330 10.52 13.26 -10.53
CA LYS A 330 9.35 14.12 -10.47
C LYS A 330 9.43 14.99 -9.22
N PRO A 331 9.09 16.30 -9.33
CA PRO A 331 9.02 17.17 -8.16
C PRO A 331 7.94 16.66 -7.21
N LEU A 332 8.17 16.90 -5.91
CA LEU A 332 7.12 16.82 -4.91
C LEU A 332 5.98 17.77 -5.32
N THR A 333 4.76 17.45 -4.94
CA THR A 333 3.63 18.37 -5.12
C THR A 333 3.18 18.86 -3.75
N GLU A 334 2.81 20.15 -3.71
CA GLU A 334 2.38 20.81 -2.49
C GLU A 334 1.02 20.28 -1.98
N GLY A 335 0.83 20.37 -0.68
CA GLY A 335 -0.44 20.15 0.03
C GLY A 335 -0.60 18.75 0.61
N ASP A 336 -1.57 18.62 1.51
CA ASP A 336 -1.93 17.35 2.14
C ASP A 336 -2.64 16.41 1.16
N GLY A 337 -2.41 15.11 1.29
CA GLY A 337 -3.10 14.07 0.55
C GLY A 337 -2.21 13.31 -0.42
N MET A 338 -2.80 12.86 -1.54
CA MET A 338 -2.16 11.98 -2.50
C MET A 338 -2.12 12.58 -3.90
N ASN A 339 -1.04 12.33 -4.63
CA ASN A 339 -0.91 12.67 -6.04
C ASN A 339 -1.47 11.56 -6.89
N TYR A 340 -2.36 11.91 -7.82
CA TYR A 340 -2.92 11.00 -8.82
C TYR A 340 -2.29 11.26 -10.18
N ARG A 341 -1.93 10.18 -10.87
CA ARG A 341 -1.49 10.20 -12.26
C ARG A 341 -2.21 9.11 -13.03
N MET A 342 -2.95 9.51 -14.07
CA MET A 342 -3.56 8.55 -14.99
C MET A 342 -2.47 7.79 -15.75
N LEU A 343 -2.62 6.47 -15.89
CA LEU A 343 -1.65 5.58 -16.55
C LEU A 343 -2.16 5.03 -17.88
N ASN A 344 -3.45 5.12 -18.16
CA ASN A 344 -4.06 4.61 -19.39
C ASN A 344 -4.77 5.69 -20.25
N GLU A 345 -4.40 6.96 -20.10
CA GLU A 345 -4.75 8.00 -21.07
C GLU A 345 -3.96 7.76 -22.37
N LYS A 346 -4.71 7.66 -23.50
CA LYS A 346 -4.15 7.56 -24.86
C LYS A 346 -3.80 8.94 -25.41
#